data_48edd263cc5df270ed689b0d924f741a
#
_entry.id   48edd263cc5df270ed689b0d924f741a
#
_cell.length_a   1.000
_cell.length_b   1.000
_cell.length_c   1.000
_cell.angle_alpha   90.00
_cell.angle_beta   90.00
_cell.angle_gamma   90.00
#
_symmetry.space_group_name_H-M   'P 1'
#
loop_
_entity.id
_entity.type
_entity.pdbx_description
1 polymer ?
#
loop_
_entity_poly.entity_id
_entity_poly.type
_entity_poly.pdbx_seq_one_letter_code
_entity_poly.pdbx_strand_id
1 'polypeptide(L)'
;MGLKAMHAGHSTVLIGRRYLEHGFLDVAMRLFVRNAAQVEKRDWSLLVERLMDRHRIVDAVRVCEIGGVPVPCAQLLALGEGSLRRKDFEAAIHLYELGNADRERWARVVDLLSARPDQERRAIALTERYLVGEAPKVELRLAAAN
;
A
#
# COMPACT_ATOMS: atom_id res chain seq x y z
N MET A 1 -12.53 -22.91 -29.19
CA MET A 1 -11.61 -22.93 -28.05
C MET A 1 -11.81 -21.80 -27.07
N GLY A 2 -12.13 -20.58 -27.49
CA GLY A 2 -12.34 -19.43 -26.60
C GLY A 2 -13.46 -19.57 -25.59
N LEU A 3 -14.60 -20.14 -25.98
CA LEU A 3 -15.78 -20.31 -25.13
C LEU A 3 -15.54 -21.29 -23.97
N LYS A 4 -14.85 -22.40 -24.20
CA LYS A 4 -14.51 -23.37 -23.15
C LYS A 4 -13.53 -22.80 -22.12
N ALA A 5 -12.55 -22.03 -22.58
CA ALA A 5 -11.59 -21.38 -21.70
C ALA A 5 -12.25 -20.28 -20.86
N MET A 6 -13.18 -19.52 -21.44
CA MET A 6 -13.96 -18.50 -20.74
C MET A 6 -14.89 -19.12 -19.68
N HIS A 7 -15.55 -20.22 -19.99
CA HIS A 7 -16.40 -20.93 -19.04
C HIS A 7 -15.59 -21.54 -17.90
N ALA A 8 -14.43 -22.13 -18.19
CA ALA A 8 -13.55 -22.68 -17.18
C ALA A 8 -13.04 -21.60 -16.21
N GLY A 9 -12.61 -20.44 -16.75
CA GLY A 9 -12.18 -19.29 -15.96
C GLY A 9 -13.29 -18.71 -15.10
N HIS A 10 -14.50 -18.65 -15.62
CA HIS A 10 -15.68 -18.17 -14.89
C HIS A 10 -16.04 -19.09 -13.73
N SER A 11 -16.02 -20.40 -13.96
CA SER A 11 -16.26 -21.40 -12.91
C SER A 11 -15.19 -21.34 -11.82
N THR A 12 -13.93 -21.10 -12.20
CA THR A 12 -12.82 -20.98 -11.27
C THR A 12 -12.97 -19.74 -10.39
N VAL A 13 -13.46 -18.62 -10.94
CA VAL A 13 -13.74 -17.42 -10.17
C VAL A 13 -14.85 -17.66 -9.14
N LEU A 14 -15.90 -18.38 -9.52
CA LEU A 14 -16.98 -18.74 -8.59
C LEU A 14 -16.45 -19.59 -7.43
N ILE A 15 -15.56 -20.53 -7.70
CA ILE A 15 -14.90 -21.33 -6.68
C ILE A 15 -14.05 -20.43 -5.79
N GLY A 16 -13.31 -19.51 -6.38
CA GLY A 16 -12.50 -18.53 -5.64
C GLY A 16 -13.34 -17.68 -4.69
N ARG A 17 -14.54 -17.25 -5.13
CA ARG A 17 -15.49 -16.52 -4.26
C ARG A 17 -15.89 -17.33 -3.04
N ARG A 18 -16.16 -18.61 -3.20
CA ARG A 18 -16.49 -19.51 -2.07
C ARG A 18 -15.35 -19.62 -1.08
N TYR A 19 -14.12 -19.78 -1.56
CA TYR A 19 -12.95 -19.80 -0.70
C TYR A 19 -12.79 -18.47 0.04
N LEU A 20 -13.04 -17.34 -0.64
CA LEU A 20 -12.98 -16.02 -0.04
C LEU A 20 -14.03 -15.88 1.09
N GLU A 21 -15.26 -16.31 0.85
CA GLU A 21 -16.34 -16.29 1.85
C GLU A 21 -15.98 -17.11 3.10
N HIS A 22 -15.29 -18.22 2.93
CA HIS A 22 -14.87 -19.09 4.03
C HIS A 22 -13.52 -18.66 4.65
N GLY A 23 -12.92 -17.60 4.16
CA GLY A 23 -11.69 -17.05 4.72
C GLY A 23 -10.40 -17.73 4.26
N PHE A 24 -10.45 -18.56 3.22
CA PHE A 24 -9.27 -19.18 2.61
C PHE A 24 -8.65 -18.22 1.59
N LEU A 25 -7.98 -17.19 2.10
CA LEU A 25 -7.53 -16.07 1.28
C LEU A 25 -6.43 -16.44 0.28
N ASP A 26 -5.53 -17.33 0.65
CA ASP A 26 -4.44 -17.75 -0.26
C ASP A 26 -4.96 -18.49 -1.48
N VAL A 27 -5.94 -19.36 -1.28
CA VAL A 27 -6.57 -20.10 -2.38
C VAL A 27 -7.37 -19.14 -3.26
N ALA A 28 -8.17 -18.28 -2.64
CA ALA A 28 -8.97 -17.28 -3.36
C ALA A 28 -8.08 -16.36 -4.20
N MET A 29 -7.02 -15.85 -3.62
CA MET A 29 -6.06 -14.97 -4.29
C MET A 29 -5.43 -15.67 -5.49
N ARG A 30 -4.98 -16.90 -5.32
CA ARG A 30 -4.38 -17.69 -6.40
C ARG A 30 -5.34 -17.91 -7.57
N LEU A 31 -6.59 -18.28 -7.27
CA LEU A 31 -7.61 -18.50 -8.28
C LEU A 31 -7.98 -17.21 -9.02
N PHE A 32 -8.08 -16.11 -8.30
CA PHE A 32 -8.38 -14.80 -8.89
C PHE A 32 -7.23 -14.32 -9.79
N VAL A 33 -6.00 -14.43 -9.33
CA VAL A 33 -4.83 -13.99 -10.11
C VAL A 33 -4.70 -14.79 -11.41
N ARG A 34 -4.94 -16.09 -11.36
CA ARG A 34 -4.89 -16.95 -12.55
C ARG A 34 -5.99 -16.62 -13.57
N ASN A 35 -7.11 -16.09 -13.13
CA ASN A 35 -8.26 -15.80 -13.96
C ASN A 35 -8.63 -14.31 -13.90
N ALA A 36 -7.63 -13.45 -13.83
CA ALA A 36 -7.80 -12.02 -13.58
C ALA A 36 -8.78 -11.33 -14.53
N ALA A 37 -8.80 -11.74 -15.80
CA ALA A 37 -9.71 -11.15 -16.80
C ALA A 37 -11.19 -11.39 -16.51
N GLN A 38 -11.54 -12.46 -15.79
CA GLN A 38 -12.92 -12.82 -15.44
C GLN A 38 -13.33 -12.35 -14.03
N VAL A 39 -12.39 -11.81 -13.25
CA VAL A 39 -12.66 -11.33 -11.88
C VAL A 39 -13.22 -9.92 -11.95
N GLU A 40 -14.36 -9.70 -11.30
CA GLU A 40 -14.99 -8.38 -11.22
C GLU A 40 -14.27 -7.50 -10.18
N LYS A 41 -14.38 -6.19 -10.34
CA LYS A 41 -13.77 -5.24 -9.40
C LYS A 41 -14.26 -5.44 -7.96
N ARG A 42 -15.52 -5.77 -7.77
CA ARG A 42 -16.08 -6.06 -6.44
C ARG A 42 -15.39 -7.26 -5.77
N ASP A 43 -14.99 -8.26 -6.56
CA ASP A 43 -14.28 -9.44 -6.04
C ASP A 43 -12.89 -9.06 -5.57
N TRP A 44 -12.18 -8.26 -6.36
CA TRP A 44 -10.87 -7.73 -5.99
C TRP A 44 -10.96 -6.88 -4.73
N SER A 45 -11.94 -5.99 -4.66
CA SER A 45 -12.14 -5.11 -3.51
C SER A 45 -12.42 -5.89 -2.24
N LEU A 46 -13.24 -6.93 -2.31
CA LEU A 46 -13.52 -7.78 -1.15
C LEU A 46 -12.29 -8.55 -0.70
N LEU A 47 -11.50 -9.07 -1.64
CA LEU A 47 -10.24 -9.74 -1.32
C LEU A 47 -9.26 -8.79 -0.62
N VAL A 48 -9.13 -7.55 -1.12
CA VAL A 48 -8.29 -6.52 -0.48
C VAL A 48 -8.76 -6.24 0.95
N GLU A 49 -10.06 -6.06 1.15
CA GLU A 49 -10.64 -5.83 2.46
C GLU A 49 -10.31 -6.96 3.44
N ARG A 50 -10.48 -8.21 3.01
CA ARG A 50 -10.17 -9.38 3.83
C ARG A 50 -8.67 -9.51 4.15
N LEU A 51 -7.82 -9.22 3.18
CA LEU A 51 -6.38 -9.22 3.38
C LEU A 51 -5.96 -8.14 4.39
N MET A 52 -6.54 -6.94 4.28
CA MET A 52 -6.29 -5.85 5.22
C MET A 52 -6.75 -6.23 6.63
N ASP A 53 -7.91 -6.84 6.78
CA ASP A 53 -8.44 -7.31 8.08
C ASP A 53 -7.48 -8.30 8.76
N ARG A 54 -6.73 -9.05 7.99
CA ARG A 54 -5.71 -9.98 8.50
C ARG A 54 -4.31 -9.41 8.55
N HIS A 55 -4.17 -8.12 8.37
CA HIS A 55 -2.87 -7.43 8.33
C HIS A 55 -1.91 -7.94 7.26
N ARG A 56 -2.44 -8.51 6.19
CA ARG A 56 -1.65 -8.95 5.04
C ARG A 56 -1.52 -7.80 4.04
N ILE A 57 -0.77 -6.80 4.44
CA ILE A 57 -0.69 -5.49 3.77
C ILE A 57 -0.05 -5.60 2.38
N VAL A 58 1.08 -6.29 2.28
CA VAL A 58 1.81 -6.43 1.01
C VAL A 58 0.96 -7.15 -0.03
N ASP A 59 0.28 -8.23 0.38
CA ASP A 59 -0.62 -8.97 -0.50
C ASP A 59 -1.81 -8.10 -0.92
N ALA A 60 -2.37 -7.31 0.00
CA ALA A 60 -3.49 -6.41 -0.31
C ALA A 60 -3.10 -5.39 -1.38
N VAL A 61 -1.94 -4.76 -1.24
CA VAL A 61 -1.44 -3.78 -2.21
C VAL A 61 -1.17 -4.43 -3.57
N ARG A 62 -0.57 -5.62 -3.57
CA ARG A 62 -0.33 -6.38 -4.81
C ARG A 62 -1.64 -6.71 -5.53
N VAL A 63 -2.65 -7.15 -4.79
CA VAL A 63 -3.97 -7.45 -5.34
C VAL A 63 -4.61 -6.20 -5.94
N CYS A 64 -4.45 -5.04 -5.31
CA CYS A 64 -4.92 -3.77 -5.86
C CYS A 64 -4.30 -3.48 -7.24
N GLU A 65 -3.01 -3.69 -7.37
CA GLU A 65 -2.30 -3.50 -8.64
C GLU A 65 -2.79 -4.45 -9.72
N ILE A 66 -2.93 -5.73 -9.39
CA ILE A 66 -3.38 -6.75 -10.34
C ILE A 66 -4.83 -6.52 -10.75
N GLY A 67 -5.69 -6.21 -9.80
CA GLY A 67 -7.12 -6.05 -10.03
C GLY A 67 -7.55 -4.66 -10.51
N GLY A 68 -6.63 -3.71 -10.55
CA GLY A 68 -6.94 -2.33 -10.94
C GLY A 68 -7.92 -1.64 -10.00
N VAL A 69 -7.88 -1.97 -8.71
CA VAL A 69 -8.69 -1.34 -7.68
C VAL A 69 -7.84 -0.38 -6.84
N PRO A 70 -8.46 0.66 -6.24
CA PRO A 70 -7.69 1.63 -5.46
C PRO A 70 -7.02 1.01 -4.23
N VAL A 71 -5.79 1.42 -3.97
CA VAL A 71 -5.07 1.06 -2.74
C VAL A 71 -5.76 1.74 -1.56
N PRO A 72 -5.99 1.05 -0.44
CA PRO A 72 -6.64 1.63 0.75
C PRO A 72 -5.69 2.56 1.51
N CYS A 73 -5.34 3.68 0.90
CA CYS A 73 -4.34 4.63 1.42
C CYS A 73 -4.68 5.15 2.81
N ALA A 74 -5.95 5.50 3.05
CA ALA A 74 -6.37 6.01 4.37
C ALA A 74 -6.11 5.00 5.49
N GLN A 75 -6.42 3.72 5.26
CA GLN A 75 -6.15 2.64 6.22
C GLN A 75 -4.65 2.43 6.42
N LEU A 76 -3.88 2.45 5.34
CA LEU A 76 -2.42 2.28 5.42
C LEU A 76 -1.77 3.41 6.20
N LEU A 77 -2.19 4.64 5.97
CA LEU A 77 -1.68 5.80 6.70
C LEU A 77 -2.04 5.75 8.18
N ALA A 78 -3.27 5.33 8.50
CA ALA A 78 -3.70 5.16 9.90
C ALA A 78 -2.88 4.09 10.61
N LEU A 79 -2.59 2.97 9.95
CA LEU A 79 -1.71 1.92 10.48
C LEU A 79 -0.28 2.44 10.66
N GLY A 80 0.21 3.24 9.73
CA GLY A 80 1.52 3.88 9.81
C GLY A 80 1.63 4.82 11.00
N GLU A 81 0.60 5.61 11.27
CA GLU A 81 0.55 6.47 12.44
C GLU A 81 0.55 5.68 13.75
N GLY A 82 -0.16 4.56 13.80
CA GLY A 82 -0.11 3.64 14.93
C GLY A 82 1.28 3.08 15.16
N SER A 83 1.96 2.66 14.11
CA SER A 83 3.34 2.19 14.19
C SER A 83 4.29 3.28 14.69
N LEU A 84 4.10 4.50 14.21
CA LEU A 84 4.89 5.65 14.63
C LEU A 84 4.73 5.95 16.11
N ARG A 85 3.51 5.88 16.63
CA ARG A 85 3.24 6.04 18.07
C ARG A 85 3.94 4.98 18.92
N ARG A 86 4.06 3.76 18.40
CA ARG A 86 4.80 2.67 19.08
C ARG A 86 6.31 2.76 18.87
N LYS A 87 6.77 3.77 18.14
CA LYS A 87 8.18 3.95 17.77
C LYS A 87 8.73 2.83 16.89
N ASP A 88 7.86 2.14 16.17
CA ASP A 88 8.23 1.19 15.14
C ASP A 88 8.39 1.94 13.82
N PHE A 89 9.54 2.58 13.66
CA PHE A 89 9.83 3.46 12.53
C PHE A 89 9.90 2.70 11.20
N GLU A 90 10.43 1.50 11.23
CA GLU A 90 10.53 0.68 10.01
C GLU A 90 9.14 0.34 9.45
N ALA A 91 8.23 -0.12 10.30
CA ALA A 91 6.86 -0.39 9.90
C ALA A 91 6.13 0.88 9.46
N ALA A 92 6.31 1.99 10.18
CA ALA A 92 5.69 3.27 9.85
C ALA A 92 6.13 3.77 8.47
N ILE A 93 7.42 3.72 8.19
CA ILE A 93 7.98 4.15 6.91
C ILE A 93 7.42 3.30 5.78
N HIS A 94 7.42 1.99 5.95
CA HIS A 94 6.89 1.06 4.94
C HIS A 94 5.41 1.33 4.64
N LEU A 95 4.58 1.50 5.68
CA LEU A 95 3.16 1.79 5.53
C LEU A 95 2.92 3.15 4.88
N TYR A 96 3.73 4.15 5.21
CA TYR A 96 3.65 5.47 4.58
C TYR A 96 4.05 5.44 3.10
N GLU A 97 5.05 4.63 2.75
CA GLU A 97 5.41 4.43 1.35
C GLU A 97 4.26 3.77 0.56
N LEU A 98 3.68 2.71 1.10
CA LEU A 98 2.57 2.01 0.47
C LEU A 98 1.31 2.88 0.38
N GLY A 99 1.04 3.69 1.40
CA GLY A 99 -0.11 4.57 1.47
C GLY A 99 0.08 5.92 0.78
N ASN A 100 1.24 6.14 0.18
CA ASN A 100 1.60 7.39 -0.48
C ASN A 100 1.40 8.61 0.44
N ALA A 101 2.09 8.59 1.58
CA ALA A 101 1.99 9.62 2.60
C ALA A 101 2.33 11.01 2.04
N ASP A 102 1.64 12.02 2.54
CA ASP A 102 1.87 13.40 2.21
C ASP A 102 3.15 13.95 2.88
N ARG A 103 3.60 15.09 2.40
CA ARG A 103 4.80 15.76 2.89
C ARG A 103 4.79 15.99 4.40
N GLU A 104 3.65 16.37 4.96
CA GLU A 104 3.49 16.65 6.39
C GLU A 104 3.77 15.41 7.25
N ARG A 105 3.28 14.25 6.83
CA ARG A 105 3.56 12.98 7.51
C ARG A 105 5.04 12.61 7.43
N TRP A 106 5.65 12.78 6.28
CA TRP A 106 7.08 12.53 6.12
C TRP A 106 7.93 13.47 6.97
N ALA A 107 7.56 14.75 7.03
CA ALA A 107 8.25 15.73 7.89
C ALA A 107 8.21 15.30 9.35
N ARG A 108 7.09 14.80 9.83
CA ARG A 108 6.94 14.30 11.20
C ARG A 108 7.85 13.11 11.48
N VAL A 109 7.92 12.14 10.54
CA VAL A 109 8.81 10.98 10.68
C VAL A 109 10.27 11.45 10.75
N VAL A 110 10.66 12.34 9.86
CA VAL A 110 12.04 12.87 9.81
C VAL A 110 12.38 13.59 11.13
N ASP A 111 11.48 14.40 11.65
CA ASP A 111 11.70 15.09 12.93
C ASP A 111 11.93 14.11 14.07
N LEU A 112 11.13 13.05 14.14
CA LEU A 112 11.27 12.04 15.18
C LEU A 112 12.56 11.23 15.04
N LEU A 113 12.97 10.92 13.82
CA LEU A 113 14.24 10.21 13.57
C LEU A 113 15.45 11.10 13.84
N SER A 114 15.36 12.37 13.49
CA SER A 114 16.47 13.33 13.71
C SER A 114 16.77 13.54 15.18
N ALA A 115 15.81 13.33 16.07
CA ALA A 115 16.02 13.39 17.50
C ALA A 115 16.81 12.19 18.05
N ARG A 116 17.06 11.17 17.22
CA ARG A 116 17.81 9.96 17.61
C ARG A 116 19.17 9.90 16.88
N PRO A 117 20.29 9.86 17.62
CA PRO A 117 21.61 9.83 16.98
C PRO A 117 21.84 8.64 16.05
N ASP A 118 21.25 7.48 16.40
CA ASP A 118 21.38 6.24 15.63
C ASP A 118 20.54 6.23 14.34
N GLN A 119 19.63 7.19 14.17
CA GLN A 119 18.68 7.26 13.03
C GLN A 119 18.98 8.43 12.08
N GLU A 120 20.09 9.13 12.28
CA GLU A 120 20.41 10.32 11.47
C GLU A 120 20.50 10.02 9.98
N ARG A 121 21.15 8.93 9.59
CA ARG A 121 21.28 8.55 8.18
C ARG A 121 19.93 8.28 7.54
N ARG A 122 19.05 7.63 8.27
CA ARG A 122 17.69 7.34 7.80
C ARG A 122 16.89 8.62 7.63
N ALA A 123 17.01 9.54 8.57
CA ALA A 123 16.35 10.85 8.49
C ALA A 123 16.81 11.64 7.26
N ILE A 124 18.11 11.65 6.97
CA ILE A 124 18.67 12.30 5.79
C ILE A 124 18.13 11.67 4.51
N ALA A 125 18.14 10.34 4.43
CA ALA A 125 17.65 9.61 3.25
C ALA A 125 16.16 9.90 2.97
N LEU A 126 15.33 9.93 3.99
CA LEU A 126 13.92 10.25 3.86
C LEU A 126 13.69 11.70 3.47
N THR A 127 14.47 12.62 4.01
CA THR A 127 14.43 14.03 3.65
C THR A 127 14.72 14.20 2.17
N GLU A 128 15.79 13.60 1.67
CA GLU A 128 16.17 13.66 0.25
C GLU A 128 15.08 13.08 -0.65
N ARG A 129 14.49 11.97 -0.24
CA ARG A 129 13.53 11.27 -1.07
C ARG A 129 12.14 11.95 -1.10
N TYR A 130 11.66 12.47 0.02
CA TYR A 130 10.26 12.90 0.17
C TYR A 130 10.10 14.39 0.45
N LEU A 131 11.11 15.08 0.93
CA LEU A 131 10.99 16.49 1.32
C LEU A 131 11.76 17.45 0.41
N VAL A 132 12.90 17.03 -0.13
CA VAL A 132 13.76 17.90 -0.94
C VAL A 132 13.24 18.09 -2.37
N GLY A 133 12.40 17.17 -2.88
CA GLY A 133 11.88 17.26 -4.25
C GLY A 133 11.18 18.57 -4.58
N GLU A 134 10.56 19.26 -3.61
CA GLU A 134 9.94 20.57 -3.76
C GLU A 134 10.75 21.72 -3.15
N ALA A 135 11.73 21.41 -2.32
CA ALA A 135 12.57 22.39 -1.63
C ALA A 135 13.37 23.32 -2.57
N PRO A 136 13.92 22.87 -3.72
CA PRO A 136 14.64 23.75 -4.62
C PRO A 136 13.84 24.95 -5.10
N LYS A 137 12.53 24.80 -5.29
CA LYS A 137 11.64 25.89 -5.70
C LYS A 137 11.48 26.92 -4.57
N VAL A 138 11.38 26.47 -3.33
CA VAL A 138 11.23 27.33 -2.16
C VAL A 138 12.55 28.05 -1.87
N GLU A 139 13.67 27.35 -1.92
CA GLU A 139 15.00 27.95 -1.73
C GLU A 139 15.34 28.97 -2.81
N LEU A 140 14.99 28.70 -4.07
CA LEU A 140 15.17 29.64 -5.17
C LEU A 140 14.33 30.89 -4.98
N ARG A 141 13.11 30.79 -4.44
CA ARG A 141 12.27 31.94 -4.12
C ARG A 141 12.84 32.77 -2.98
N LEU A 142 13.34 32.12 -1.94
CA LEU A 142 13.99 32.81 -0.81
C LEU A 142 15.29 33.49 -1.23
N ALA A 143 16.10 32.84 -2.04
CA ALA A 143 17.32 33.38 -2.59
C ALA A 143 17.04 34.56 -3.54
N ALA A 144 15.96 34.53 -4.29
CA ALA A 144 15.52 35.63 -5.18
C ALA A 144 14.92 36.83 -4.41
N ALA A 145 14.42 36.60 -3.17
CA ALA A 145 13.85 37.65 -2.32
C ALA A 145 14.90 38.40 -1.52
N ASN A 146 16.14 37.88 -1.43
CA ASN A 146 17.27 38.50 -0.76
C ASN A 146 18.21 39.17 -1.77
#